data_5576a995a5550c5096de0a6c7464479c
#
_entry.id   5576a995a5550c5096de0a6c7464479c
#
_cell.length_a   1.000
_cell.length_b   1.000
_cell.length_c   1.000
_cell.angle_alpha   90.00
_cell.angle_beta   90.00
_cell.angle_gamma   90.00
#
_symmetry.space_group_name_H-M   'P 1'
#
loop_
_entity.id
_entity.type
_entity.pdbx_description
1 polymer ?
#
loop_
_entity_poly.entity_id
_entity_poly.type
_entity_poly.pdbx_seq_one_letter_code
_entity_poly.pdbx_strand_id
1 'polypeptide(L)'
;MSDRFIELPLALFGISIATVLLPKLSEYYNKKDNKSYNATINWGLKLGILISIPTCIGLILLSEPILVTLLQYREFSTNDVSMTSISLIAFAFGLPGMIGAKILITNYYSRKDTSYPVRAAVIAVITNFVMNIVFVIYLTSIKFEGVHVGLALATSASAYINFFLLFKNAIKTKILIIDKSI
;
A
#
# COMPACT_ATOMS: atom_id res chain seq x y z
N MET A 1 -16.98 1.60 -1.58
CA MET A 1 -16.93 2.71 -0.61
C MET A 1 -15.76 2.59 0.37
N SER A 2 -15.45 1.38 0.85
CA SER A 2 -14.36 1.13 1.83
C SER A 2 -12.98 1.59 1.36
N ASP A 3 -12.68 1.51 0.07
CA ASP A 3 -11.42 1.94 -0.55
C ASP A 3 -11.12 3.44 -0.34
N ARG A 4 -12.15 4.28 -0.32
CA ARG A 4 -11.99 5.72 -0.05
C ARG A 4 -11.38 6.04 1.31
N PHE A 5 -11.69 5.22 2.32
CA PHE A 5 -11.12 5.39 3.66
C PHE A 5 -9.63 5.07 3.72
N ILE A 6 -9.14 4.20 2.82
CA ILE A 6 -7.72 3.87 2.71
C ILE A 6 -6.97 4.93 1.89
N GLU A 7 -7.61 5.56 0.92
CA GLU A 7 -7.00 6.62 0.12
C GLU A 7 -6.53 7.79 0.98
N LEU A 8 -7.26 8.12 2.06
CA LEU A 8 -6.92 9.23 2.92
C LEU A 8 -5.56 9.02 3.65
N PRO A 9 -5.33 7.93 4.41
CA PRO A 9 -4.01 7.65 4.98
C PRO A 9 -2.91 7.47 3.93
N LEU A 10 -3.23 6.85 2.80
CA LEU A 10 -2.27 6.66 1.71
C LEU A 10 -1.84 8.00 1.12
N ALA A 11 -2.76 8.94 0.93
CA ALA A 11 -2.47 10.28 0.44
C ALA A 11 -1.69 11.09 1.47
N LEU A 12 -2.17 11.12 2.73
CA LEU A 12 -1.54 11.89 3.80
C LEU A 12 -0.11 11.42 4.10
N PHE A 13 0.15 10.13 4.13
CA PHE A 13 1.45 9.60 4.51
C PHE A 13 2.27 9.11 3.32
N GLY A 14 1.70 8.26 2.47
CA GLY A 14 2.43 7.67 1.36
C GLY A 14 2.87 8.70 0.31
N ILE A 15 1.94 9.57 -0.13
CA ILE A 15 2.24 10.59 -1.13
C ILE A 15 3.07 11.72 -0.53
N SER A 16 2.76 12.17 0.70
CA SER A 16 3.52 13.24 1.34
C SER A 16 4.98 12.86 1.59
N ILE A 17 5.25 11.66 2.07
CA ILE A 17 6.63 11.17 2.22
C ILE A 17 7.32 11.11 0.85
N ALA A 18 6.65 10.59 -0.16
CA ALA A 18 7.19 10.46 -1.51
C ALA A 18 7.54 11.83 -2.13
N THR A 19 6.68 12.84 -1.96
CA THR A 19 6.91 14.20 -2.48
C THR A 19 8.08 14.92 -1.82
N VAL A 20 8.31 14.68 -0.52
CA VAL A 20 9.46 15.24 0.20
C VAL A 20 10.76 14.49 -0.15
N LEU A 21 10.68 13.18 -0.35
CA LEU A 21 11.87 12.36 -0.66
C LEU A 21 12.37 12.59 -2.08
N LEU A 22 11.48 12.74 -3.07
CA LEU A 22 11.87 12.78 -4.48
C LEU A 22 12.92 13.86 -4.81
N PRO A 23 12.75 15.15 -4.43
CA PRO A 23 13.74 16.17 -4.73
C PRO A 23 15.08 15.91 -4.03
N LYS A 24 15.07 15.50 -2.76
CA LYS A 24 16.30 15.20 -2.01
C LYS A 24 17.06 14.02 -2.60
N LEU A 25 16.37 12.93 -2.93
CA LEU A 25 17.00 11.76 -3.56
C LEU A 25 17.55 12.12 -4.94
N SER A 26 16.84 12.93 -5.74
CA SER A 26 17.32 13.39 -7.04
C SER A 26 18.57 14.27 -6.93
N GLU A 27 18.61 15.14 -5.91
CA GLU A 27 19.77 15.98 -5.63
C GLU A 27 21.01 15.13 -5.27
N TYR A 28 20.87 14.19 -4.32
CA TYR A 28 21.97 13.32 -3.91
C TYR A 28 22.42 12.40 -5.05
N TYR A 29 21.49 11.92 -5.87
CA TYR A 29 21.84 11.13 -7.05
C TYR A 29 22.68 11.91 -8.05
N ASN A 30 22.30 13.17 -8.35
CA ASN A 30 23.04 14.04 -9.26
C ASN A 30 24.42 14.42 -8.70
N LYS A 31 24.54 14.62 -7.39
CA LYS A 31 25.82 14.87 -6.69
C LYS A 31 26.69 13.62 -6.52
N LYS A 32 26.18 12.42 -6.88
CA LYS A 32 26.84 11.12 -6.66
C LYS A 32 27.14 10.83 -5.18
N ASP A 33 26.39 11.47 -4.26
CA ASP A 33 26.50 11.22 -2.82
C ASP A 33 25.65 9.99 -2.42
N ASN A 34 26.23 8.82 -2.63
CA ASN A 34 25.56 7.56 -2.32
C ASN A 34 25.29 7.36 -0.82
N LYS A 35 26.08 7.98 0.06
CA LYS A 35 25.90 7.87 1.51
C LYS A 35 24.63 8.58 1.96
N SER A 36 24.50 9.86 1.61
CA SER A 36 23.29 10.64 1.93
C SER A 36 22.04 10.11 1.23
N TYR A 37 22.20 9.61 0.00
CA TYR A 37 21.13 8.97 -0.75
C TYR A 37 20.56 7.76 0.00
N ASN A 38 21.41 6.80 0.39
CA ASN A 38 21.00 5.60 1.10
C ASN A 38 20.44 5.93 2.51
N ALA A 39 21.04 6.87 3.21
CA ALA A 39 20.50 7.32 4.51
C ALA A 39 19.09 7.88 4.37
N THR A 40 18.84 8.70 3.34
CA THR A 40 17.55 9.34 3.09
C THR A 40 16.47 8.33 2.72
N ILE A 41 16.76 7.37 1.83
CA ILE A 41 15.76 6.35 1.45
C ILE A 41 15.45 5.38 2.60
N ASN A 42 16.47 4.95 3.36
CA ASN A 42 16.27 4.13 4.55
C ASN A 42 15.45 4.85 5.62
N TRP A 43 15.71 6.15 5.84
CA TRP A 43 14.90 6.98 6.72
C TRP A 43 13.44 7.03 6.25
N GLY A 44 13.20 7.25 4.97
CA GLY A 44 11.86 7.26 4.39
C GLY A 44 11.12 5.92 4.57
N LEU A 45 11.79 4.79 4.37
CA LEU A 45 11.22 3.46 4.59
C LEU A 45 10.90 3.22 6.07
N LYS A 46 11.80 3.58 6.99
CA LYS A 46 11.54 3.49 8.44
C LYS A 46 10.33 4.32 8.84
N LEU A 47 10.26 5.56 8.37
CA LEU A 47 9.14 6.46 8.64
C LEU A 47 7.83 5.90 8.07
N GLY A 48 7.86 5.37 6.83
CA GLY A 48 6.71 4.72 6.21
C GLY A 48 6.18 3.54 7.03
N ILE A 49 7.05 2.67 7.50
CA ILE A 49 6.68 1.53 8.36
C ILE A 49 6.14 2.03 9.70
N LEU A 50 6.83 2.97 10.34
CA LEU A 50 6.44 3.52 11.64
C LEU A 50 5.05 4.15 11.63
N ILE A 51 4.64 4.77 10.53
CA ILE A 51 3.32 5.40 10.39
C ILE A 51 2.28 4.39 9.89
N SER A 52 2.65 3.52 8.94
CA SER A 52 1.68 2.60 8.33
C SER A 52 1.13 1.55 9.29
N ILE A 53 1.97 1.04 10.22
CA ILE A 53 1.53 0.00 11.16
C ILE A 53 0.49 0.54 12.15
N PRO A 54 0.72 1.66 12.89
CA PRO A 54 -0.31 2.22 13.76
C PRO A 54 -1.57 2.64 13.01
N THR A 55 -1.43 3.17 11.79
CA THR A 55 -2.58 3.56 10.97
C THR A 55 -3.39 2.33 10.54
N CYS A 56 -2.74 1.25 10.16
CA CYS A 56 -3.40 -0.02 9.85
C CYS A 56 -4.18 -0.54 11.07
N ILE A 57 -3.55 -0.61 12.24
CA ILE A 57 -4.19 -1.05 13.48
C ILE A 57 -5.35 -0.12 13.86
N GLY A 58 -5.17 1.20 13.75
CA GLY A 58 -6.22 2.17 14.02
C GLY A 58 -7.44 1.99 13.12
N LEU A 59 -7.24 1.78 11.81
CA LEU A 59 -8.32 1.51 10.87
C LEU A 59 -9.03 0.18 11.15
N ILE A 60 -8.29 -0.85 11.55
CA ILE A 60 -8.90 -2.15 11.92
C ILE A 60 -9.79 -1.99 13.15
N LEU A 61 -9.28 -1.35 14.22
CA LEU A 61 -10.02 -1.18 15.46
C LEU A 61 -11.22 -0.22 15.33
N LEU A 62 -11.08 0.80 14.50
CA LEU A 62 -12.09 1.85 14.32
C LEU A 62 -12.95 1.64 13.06
N SER A 63 -12.80 0.53 12.34
CA SER A 63 -13.52 0.28 11.09
C SER A 63 -15.04 0.40 11.24
N GLU A 64 -15.62 -0.27 12.21
CA GLU A 64 -17.07 -0.23 12.48
C GLU A 64 -17.53 1.14 13.02
N PRO A 65 -16.92 1.72 14.07
CA PRO A 65 -17.29 3.07 14.55
C PRO A 65 -17.25 4.15 13.49
N ILE A 66 -16.23 4.14 12.62
CA ILE A 66 -16.08 5.11 11.52
C ILE A 66 -17.26 4.97 10.54
N LEU A 67 -17.59 3.73 10.14
CA LEU A 67 -18.65 3.48 9.18
C LEU A 67 -20.05 3.80 9.78
N VAL A 68 -20.27 3.44 11.03
CA VAL A 68 -21.51 3.80 11.76
C VAL A 68 -21.68 5.31 11.78
N THR A 69 -20.64 6.04 12.17
CA THR A 69 -20.72 7.50 12.34
C THR A 69 -20.88 8.23 11.00
N LEU A 70 -20.27 7.74 9.94
CA LEU A 70 -20.21 8.45 8.66
C LEU A 70 -21.26 7.95 7.64
N LEU A 71 -21.66 6.68 7.69
CA LEU A 71 -22.47 6.07 6.65
C LEU A 71 -23.83 5.51 7.13
N GLN A 72 -24.01 5.26 8.43
CA GLN A 72 -25.25 4.68 8.93
C GLN A 72 -26.36 5.73 9.01
N TYR A 73 -26.82 6.19 7.84
CA TYR A 73 -27.97 7.09 7.68
C TYR A 73 -28.98 6.50 6.71
N ARG A 74 -30.27 6.65 7.02
CA ARG A 74 -31.43 6.24 6.20
C ARG A 74 -31.40 4.76 5.80
N GLU A 75 -30.99 4.47 4.56
CA GLU A 75 -31.09 3.13 3.95
C GLU A 75 -29.89 2.22 4.23
N PHE A 76 -28.79 2.74 4.84
CA PHE A 76 -27.60 1.95 5.14
C PHE A 76 -27.82 1.12 6.41
N SER A 77 -28.06 -0.18 6.21
CA SER A 77 -28.42 -1.09 7.30
C SER A 77 -27.21 -1.50 8.16
N THR A 78 -27.47 -2.04 9.33
CA THR A 78 -26.41 -2.59 10.22
C THR A 78 -25.63 -3.72 9.55
N ASN A 79 -26.28 -4.50 8.68
CA ASN A 79 -25.61 -5.56 7.91
C ASN A 79 -24.65 -4.98 6.88
N ASP A 80 -25.03 -3.88 6.22
CA ASP A 80 -24.15 -3.19 5.26
C ASP A 80 -22.94 -2.59 5.94
N VAL A 81 -23.08 -2.06 7.17
CA VAL A 81 -21.95 -1.60 8.00
C VAL A 81 -20.99 -2.74 8.28
N SER A 82 -21.50 -3.89 8.73
CA SER A 82 -20.67 -5.06 9.06
C SER A 82 -19.87 -5.55 7.83
N MET A 83 -20.54 -5.74 6.68
CA MET A 83 -19.89 -6.18 5.44
C MET A 83 -18.86 -5.16 4.93
N THR A 84 -19.16 -3.87 5.04
CA THR A 84 -18.24 -2.80 4.65
C THR A 84 -17.05 -2.71 5.59
N SER A 85 -17.25 -2.94 6.89
CA SER A 85 -16.19 -2.97 7.92
C SER A 85 -15.18 -4.08 7.66
N ILE A 86 -15.66 -5.31 7.38
CA ILE A 86 -14.77 -6.43 7.05
C ILE A 86 -13.94 -6.12 5.79
N SER A 87 -14.53 -5.48 4.78
CA SER A 87 -13.83 -5.05 3.58
C SER A 87 -12.79 -3.97 3.89
N LEU A 88 -13.11 -3.01 4.79
CA LEU A 88 -12.18 -1.98 5.23
C LEU A 88 -11.00 -2.58 6.00
N ILE A 89 -11.23 -3.55 6.86
CA ILE A 89 -10.18 -4.30 7.56
C ILE A 89 -9.26 -5.00 6.55
N ALA A 90 -9.85 -5.67 5.56
CA ALA A 90 -9.08 -6.35 4.51
C ALA A 90 -8.19 -5.38 3.71
N PHE A 91 -8.68 -4.20 3.38
CA PHE A 91 -7.90 -3.14 2.75
C PHE A 91 -6.82 -2.56 3.69
N ALA A 92 -7.14 -2.37 4.97
CA ALA A 92 -6.22 -1.80 5.95
C ALA A 92 -4.94 -2.63 6.08
N PHE A 93 -5.03 -3.96 5.98
CA PHE A 93 -3.86 -4.84 5.90
C PHE A 93 -2.94 -4.52 4.72
N GLY A 94 -3.46 -4.00 3.61
CA GLY A 94 -2.68 -3.62 2.43
C GLY A 94 -1.89 -2.31 2.59
N LEU A 95 -2.24 -1.48 3.57
CA LEU A 95 -1.69 -0.13 3.74
C LEU A 95 -0.16 -0.07 3.85
N PRO A 96 0.51 -0.91 4.67
CA PRO A 96 1.96 -0.92 4.74
C PRO A 96 2.62 -1.25 3.40
N GLY A 97 2.06 -2.19 2.66
CA GLY A 97 2.53 -2.53 1.31
C GLY A 97 2.37 -1.38 0.32
N MET A 98 1.22 -0.69 0.36
CA MET A 98 0.94 0.47 -0.51
C MET A 98 1.89 1.64 -0.22
N ILE A 99 2.07 2.00 1.05
CA ILE A 99 2.97 3.09 1.47
C ILE A 99 4.42 2.74 1.12
N GLY A 100 4.86 1.52 1.44
CA GLY A 100 6.20 1.06 1.11
C GLY A 100 6.47 1.06 -0.39
N ALA A 101 5.51 0.63 -1.21
CA ALA A 101 5.62 0.69 -2.68
C ALA A 101 5.76 2.13 -3.19
N LYS A 102 5.00 3.10 -2.65
CA LYS A 102 5.10 4.53 -3.03
C LYS A 102 6.50 5.07 -2.75
N ILE A 103 7.07 4.76 -1.59
CA ILE A 103 8.43 5.20 -1.22
C ILE A 103 9.47 4.57 -2.15
N LEU A 104 9.34 3.28 -2.46
CA LEU A 104 10.27 2.60 -3.38
C LEU A 104 10.14 3.13 -4.82
N ILE A 105 8.94 3.41 -5.31
CA ILE A 105 8.73 4.03 -6.62
C ILE A 105 9.49 5.36 -6.70
N THR A 106 9.44 6.17 -5.63
CA THR A 106 10.18 7.43 -5.55
C THR A 106 11.69 7.23 -5.67
N ASN A 107 12.23 6.15 -5.08
CA ASN A 107 13.63 5.76 -5.22
C ASN A 107 14.04 5.50 -6.68
N TYR A 108 13.18 4.85 -7.47
CA TYR A 108 13.44 4.63 -8.89
C TYR A 108 13.31 5.93 -9.71
N TYR A 109 12.26 6.72 -9.45
CA TYR A 109 12.01 7.97 -10.17
C TYR A 109 13.12 9.01 -9.96
N SER A 110 13.69 9.08 -8.75
CA SER A 110 14.83 9.96 -8.48
C SER A 110 16.07 9.65 -9.33
N ARG A 111 16.16 8.43 -9.86
CA ARG A 111 17.23 7.95 -10.77
C ARG A 111 16.80 7.98 -12.24
N LYS A 112 15.63 8.53 -12.56
CA LYS A 112 15.02 8.54 -13.89
C LYS A 112 14.75 7.13 -14.47
N ASP A 113 14.69 6.11 -13.61
CA ASP A 113 14.29 4.75 -13.99
C ASP A 113 12.79 4.59 -13.75
N THR A 114 12.02 4.66 -14.82
CA THR A 114 10.57 4.42 -14.80
C THR A 114 10.20 3.01 -15.28
N SER A 115 11.14 2.32 -15.92
CA SER A 115 10.87 1.04 -16.59
C SER A 115 10.54 -0.07 -15.61
N TYR A 116 11.31 -0.18 -14.53
CA TYR A 116 11.08 -1.26 -13.57
C TYR A 116 9.82 -1.06 -12.71
N PRO A 117 9.53 0.14 -12.16
CA PRO A 117 8.27 0.39 -11.47
C PRO A 117 7.04 0.09 -12.32
N VAL A 118 7.05 0.44 -13.60
CA VAL A 118 5.93 0.14 -14.50
C VAL A 118 5.75 -1.37 -14.68
N ARG A 119 6.83 -2.12 -14.88
CA ARG A 119 6.76 -3.60 -14.98
C ARG A 119 6.22 -4.22 -13.70
N ALA A 120 6.70 -3.78 -12.53
CA ALA A 120 6.23 -4.27 -11.24
C ALA A 120 4.74 -3.94 -11.04
N ALA A 121 4.30 -2.74 -11.41
CA ALA A 121 2.90 -2.34 -11.34
C ALA A 121 2.01 -3.20 -12.26
N VAL A 122 2.44 -3.47 -13.51
CA VAL A 122 1.71 -4.35 -14.43
C VAL A 122 1.56 -5.76 -13.85
N ILE A 123 2.63 -6.34 -13.30
CA ILE A 123 2.57 -7.65 -12.65
C ILE A 123 1.59 -7.63 -11.47
N ALA A 124 1.63 -6.58 -10.64
CA ALA A 124 0.73 -6.44 -9.50
C ALA A 124 -0.74 -6.33 -9.95
N VAL A 125 -1.03 -5.58 -11.01
CA VAL A 125 -2.38 -5.45 -11.59
C VAL A 125 -2.88 -6.78 -12.14
N ILE A 126 -2.05 -7.50 -12.90
CA ILE A 126 -2.41 -8.83 -13.43
C ILE A 126 -2.68 -9.80 -12.27
N THR A 127 -1.83 -9.79 -11.24
CA THR A 127 -2.02 -10.64 -10.06
C THR A 127 -3.32 -10.28 -9.32
N ASN A 128 -3.61 -8.98 -9.15
CA ASN A 128 -4.87 -8.51 -8.57
C ASN A 128 -6.06 -9.04 -9.35
N PHE A 129 -6.03 -8.91 -10.67
CA PHE A 129 -7.11 -9.39 -11.55
C PHE A 129 -7.33 -10.90 -11.42
N VAL A 130 -6.26 -11.69 -11.46
CA VAL A 130 -6.34 -13.15 -11.28
C VAL A 130 -6.87 -13.52 -9.90
N MET A 131 -6.38 -12.88 -8.84
CA MET A 131 -6.85 -13.12 -7.47
C MET A 131 -8.32 -12.73 -7.30
N ASN A 132 -8.76 -11.64 -7.92
CA ASN A 132 -10.17 -11.25 -7.90
C ASN A 132 -11.06 -12.34 -8.49
N ILE A 133 -10.69 -12.89 -9.66
CA ILE A 133 -11.44 -13.99 -10.29
C ILE A 133 -11.49 -15.20 -9.36
N VAL A 134 -10.36 -15.61 -8.82
CA VAL A 134 -10.26 -16.77 -7.92
C VAL A 134 -11.13 -16.57 -6.67
N PHE A 135 -11.03 -15.42 -6.01
CA PHE A 135 -11.79 -15.13 -4.80
C PHE A 135 -13.29 -15.04 -5.08
N VAL A 136 -13.70 -14.40 -6.19
CA VAL A 136 -15.11 -14.31 -6.55
C VAL A 136 -15.69 -15.71 -6.80
N ILE A 137 -15.02 -16.55 -7.59
CA ILE A 137 -15.47 -17.92 -7.87
C ILE A 137 -15.55 -18.73 -6.56
N TYR A 138 -14.51 -18.67 -5.73
CA TYR A 138 -14.44 -19.42 -4.49
C TYR A 138 -15.52 -18.98 -3.49
N LEU A 139 -15.67 -17.67 -3.23
CA LEU A 139 -16.64 -17.14 -2.26
C LEU A 139 -18.06 -17.34 -2.73
N THR A 140 -18.33 -17.25 -4.03
CA THR A 140 -19.65 -17.55 -4.60
C THR A 140 -19.98 -19.03 -4.46
N SER A 141 -19.01 -19.93 -4.64
CA SER A 141 -19.22 -21.38 -4.50
C SER A 141 -19.61 -21.79 -3.08
N ILE A 142 -19.09 -21.09 -2.06
CA ILE A 142 -19.45 -21.33 -0.65
C ILE A 142 -20.64 -20.47 -0.18
N LYS A 143 -21.32 -19.76 -1.10
CA LYS A 143 -22.46 -18.86 -0.82
C LYS A 143 -22.17 -17.83 0.27
N PHE A 144 -20.95 -17.31 0.31
CA PHE A 144 -20.56 -16.26 1.25
C PHE A 144 -21.08 -14.91 0.78
N GLU A 145 -21.88 -14.24 1.61
CA GLU A 145 -22.51 -12.95 1.25
C GLU A 145 -21.49 -11.80 1.11
N GLY A 146 -20.27 -11.96 1.62
CA GLY A 146 -19.21 -10.94 1.62
C GLY A 146 -18.20 -11.05 0.46
N VAL A 147 -18.64 -11.27 -0.79
CA VAL A 147 -17.74 -11.37 -1.96
C VAL A 147 -16.81 -10.17 -2.10
N HIS A 148 -17.26 -8.99 -1.67
CA HIS A 148 -16.44 -7.74 -1.69
C HIS A 148 -15.19 -7.82 -0.83
N VAL A 149 -15.19 -8.64 0.21
CA VAL A 149 -14.00 -8.89 1.06
C VAL A 149 -12.88 -9.55 0.25
N GLY A 150 -13.24 -10.46 -0.65
CA GLY A 150 -12.27 -11.09 -1.57
C GLY A 150 -11.55 -10.09 -2.45
N LEU A 151 -12.30 -9.10 -2.99
CA LEU A 151 -11.73 -8.02 -3.81
C LEU A 151 -10.76 -7.15 -2.99
N ALA A 152 -11.10 -6.84 -1.74
CA ALA A 152 -10.24 -6.09 -0.83
C ALA A 152 -8.95 -6.85 -0.49
N LEU A 153 -9.05 -8.15 -0.21
CA LEU A 153 -7.89 -9.01 0.05
C LEU A 153 -6.98 -9.14 -1.18
N ALA A 154 -7.55 -9.29 -2.38
CA ALA A 154 -6.78 -9.33 -3.61
C ALA A 154 -5.98 -8.04 -3.83
N THR A 155 -6.60 -6.89 -3.55
CA THR A 155 -5.93 -5.59 -3.66
C THR A 155 -4.80 -5.45 -2.65
N SER A 156 -5.02 -5.86 -1.41
CA SER A 156 -3.99 -5.84 -0.37
C SER A 156 -2.83 -6.78 -0.69
N ALA A 157 -3.10 -7.98 -1.17
CA ALA A 157 -2.07 -8.93 -1.58
C ALA A 157 -1.26 -8.41 -2.77
N SER A 158 -1.92 -7.82 -3.78
CA SER A 158 -1.24 -7.24 -4.94
C SER A 158 -0.35 -6.05 -4.56
N ALA A 159 -0.74 -5.25 -3.56
CA ALA A 159 0.08 -4.17 -3.04
C ALA A 159 1.39 -4.68 -2.41
N TYR A 160 1.33 -5.78 -1.65
CA TYR A 160 2.53 -6.43 -1.13
C TYR A 160 3.40 -7.03 -2.23
N ILE A 161 2.79 -7.66 -3.25
CA ILE A 161 3.54 -8.19 -4.40
C ILE A 161 4.30 -7.07 -5.10
N ASN A 162 3.64 -5.93 -5.36
CA ASN A 162 4.29 -4.76 -5.93
C ASN A 162 5.45 -4.28 -5.06
N PHE A 163 5.22 -4.12 -3.76
CA PHE A 163 6.26 -3.74 -2.80
C PHE A 163 7.45 -4.70 -2.83
N PHE A 164 7.21 -6.01 -2.74
CA PHE A 164 8.28 -7.01 -2.73
C PHE A 164 9.06 -7.08 -4.05
N LEU A 165 8.41 -6.93 -5.19
CA LEU A 165 9.08 -6.86 -6.49
C LEU A 165 10.03 -5.67 -6.55
N LEU A 166 9.55 -4.49 -6.19
CA LEU A 166 10.35 -3.26 -6.14
C LEU A 166 11.51 -3.39 -5.15
N PHE A 167 11.25 -3.90 -3.96
CA PHE A 167 12.23 -4.06 -2.89
C PHE A 167 13.33 -5.06 -3.27
N LYS A 168 12.94 -6.25 -3.75
CA LYS A 168 13.89 -7.28 -4.20
C LYS A 168 14.82 -6.78 -5.30
N ASN A 169 14.25 -6.07 -6.28
CA ASN A 169 15.07 -5.51 -7.36
C ASN A 169 15.97 -4.37 -6.87
N ALA A 170 15.49 -3.50 -5.97
CA ALA A 170 16.29 -2.41 -5.40
C ALA A 170 17.52 -2.93 -4.66
N ILE A 171 17.38 -4.04 -3.93
CA ILE A 171 18.50 -4.72 -3.26
C ILE A 171 19.42 -5.37 -4.31
N LYS A 172 18.87 -6.14 -5.25
CA LYS A 172 19.63 -6.85 -6.28
C LYS A 172 20.51 -5.91 -7.11
N THR A 173 19.99 -4.75 -7.45
CA THR A 173 20.68 -3.73 -8.24
C THR A 173 21.54 -2.80 -7.38
N LYS A 174 21.68 -3.05 -6.08
CA LYS A 174 22.40 -2.20 -5.11
C LYS A 174 21.91 -0.74 -5.11
N ILE A 175 20.68 -0.54 -5.56
CA ILE A 175 20.00 0.76 -5.50
C ILE A 175 19.63 1.11 -4.05
N LEU A 176 19.32 0.10 -3.25
CA LEU A 176 19.04 0.19 -1.84
C LEU A 176 20.06 -0.65 -1.06
N ILE A 177 20.79 -0.03 -0.17
CA ILE A 177 21.66 -0.70 0.81
C ILE A 177 20.95 -0.57 2.16
N ILE A 178 20.50 -1.69 2.70
CA ILE A 178 19.81 -1.71 3.99
C ILE A 178 20.85 -1.49 5.09
N ASP A 179 20.62 -0.48 5.92
CA ASP A 179 21.38 -0.30 7.15
C ASP A 179 20.91 -1.36 8.17
N LYS A 180 21.88 -2.05 8.80
CA LYS A 180 21.61 -3.11 9.81
C LYS A 180 20.84 -2.62 11.06
N SER A 181 20.51 -1.34 11.13
CA SER A 181 19.75 -0.72 12.23
C SER A 181 18.22 -0.71 12.01
N ILE A 182 17.71 -1.53 11.06
CA ILE A 182 16.26 -1.71 10.85
C ILE A 182 15.79 -2.94 11.61
#